data_4903e1030833e3e8a7b16fdc91847d11
#
_entry.id   4903e1030833e3e8a7b16fdc91847d11
#
_cell.length_a   1.000
_cell.length_b   1.000
_cell.length_c   1.000
_cell.angle_alpha   90.00
_cell.angle_beta   90.00
_cell.angle_gamma   90.00
#
_symmetry.space_group_name_H-M   'P 1'
#
loop_
_entity.id
_entity.type
_entity.pdbx_description
1 polymer ?
#
loop_
_entity_poly.entity_id
_entity_poly.type
_entity_poly.pdbx_seq_one_letter_code
_entity_poly.pdbx_strand_id
1 'polypeptide(L)'
;MQWITNDKTNTLIDGNTVHVVVNEQDDNYVAYASSNLETIGTYNSLSDAKLSSLGYLKHKHSSNHKSIAVIGVGTAGLLSLSHMLAFTDDDTIITSIHDPSTPILGIGESTTAHIPENLFKGTGFNLMQDANELDATVKLGVKYKGFREHEFDSLIIPPYTAFHFNNFKLKEFCFKRFEQKWQDKFKTLHGKVKSLINSTNFVTVVYEDDSVDAFDYVMDCGGFPKDFTEYNMSTVIPVNHCLVNMVPEPGTWNWTWHVAHRNGWMFGIPLQTRQGWGYLYNDEITSKEDAMQDIAERFNTTPDKLQLREFTFNRYYAKSFLEGRIIKNGNRALFFEPMEALSGYFYDQVNRYFISFLRDEMTKYQVNSHLQEYAQCVESFIAYVYQGGSTYDSEFWKIAQNNAKQHLKNNNYISHIMNNMRNTPVSKRSNGYVFIPFQDINWRHFDKNLGYNEL
;
A
#
# COMPACT_ATOMS: atom_id res chain seq x y z
N MET A 1 -15.03 -15.52 -32.89
CA MET A 1 -15.70 -14.20 -32.82
C MET A 1 -14.91 -13.17 -33.62
N GLN A 2 -15.58 -12.27 -34.33
CA GLN A 2 -14.97 -11.22 -35.12
C GLN A 2 -15.72 -9.89 -34.99
N TRP A 3 -15.01 -8.76 -35.14
CA TRP A 3 -15.59 -7.43 -35.19
C TRP A 3 -15.95 -7.05 -36.64
N ILE A 4 -17.16 -6.53 -36.82
CA ILE A 4 -17.63 -5.92 -38.07
C ILE A 4 -17.87 -4.44 -37.81
N THR A 5 -17.24 -3.56 -38.60
CA THR A 5 -17.37 -2.12 -38.48
C THR A 5 -18.15 -1.54 -39.63
N ASN A 6 -19.24 -0.80 -39.32
CA ASN A 6 -20.06 -0.04 -40.26
C ASN A 6 -20.24 1.38 -39.73
N ASP A 7 -19.69 2.37 -40.42
CA ASP A 7 -19.70 3.79 -40.00
C ASP A 7 -19.31 3.98 -38.53
N LYS A 8 -20.24 4.41 -37.68
CA LYS A 8 -20.06 4.67 -36.25
C LYS A 8 -20.40 3.47 -35.34
N THR A 9 -20.65 2.31 -35.92
CA THR A 9 -21.05 1.12 -35.19
C THR A 9 -20.10 -0.02 -35.41
N ASN A 10 -19.65 -0.64 -34.29
CA ASN A 10 -18.84 -1.85 -34.29
C ASN A 10 -19.66 -2.98 -33.65
N THR A 11 -19.71 -4.12 -34.29
CA THR A 11 -20.52 -5.27 -33.87
C THR A 11 -19.64 -6.49 -33.68
N LEU A 12 -19.69 -7.09 -32.48
CA LEU A 12 -19.02 -8.35 -32.17
C LEU A 12 -19.97 -9.52 -32.49
N ILE A 13 -19.54 -10.36 -33.43
CA ILE A 13 -20.34 -11.51 -33.91
C ILE A 13 -19.58 -12.84 -33.76
N ASP A 14 -20.34 -13.91 -33.63
CA ASP A 14 -19.88 -15.28 -33.77
C ASP A 14 -20.86 -16.05 -34.69
N GLY A 15 -20.40 -16.41 -35.90
CA GLY A 15 -21.31 -16.88 -36.96
C GLY A 15 -22.37 -15.82 -37.28
N ASN A 16 -23.64 -16.15 -37.12
CA ASN A 16 -24.77 -15.24 -37.33
C ASN A 16 -25.28 -14.58 -36.03
N THR A 17 -24.63 -14.83 -34.90
CA THR A 17 -25.07 -14.31 -33.59
C THR A 17 -24.36 -13.01 -33.26
N VAL A 18 -25.12 -11.94 -33.06
CA VAL A 18 -24.62 -10.66 -32.53
C VAL A 18 -24.57 -10.74 -31.01
N HIS A 19 -23.42 -10.48 -30.43
CA HIS A 19 -23.22 -10.48 -28.97
C HIS A 19 -23.19 -9.08 -28.37
N VAL A 20 -22.46 -8.16 -28.97
CA VAL A 20 -22.29 -6.79 -28.47
C VAL A 20 -22.29 -5.81 -29.64
N VAL A 21 -22.87 -4.63 -29.39
CA VAL A 21 -22.83 -3.47 -30.30
C VAL A 21 -22.15 -2.31 -29.61
N VAL A 22 -21.17 -1.70 -30.25
CA VAL A 22 -20.48 -0.50 -29.76
C VAL A 22 -20.78 0.64 -30.71
N ASN A 23 -21.41 1.70 -30.18
CA ASN A 23 -21.73 2.91 -30.95
C ASN A 23 -20.86 4.08 -30.49
N GLU A 24 -20.41 4.88 -31.45
CA GLU A 24 -19.79 6.18 -31.18
C GLU A 24 -20.87 7.22 -30.89
N GLN A 25 -20.78 7.89 -29.73
CA GLN A 25 -21.75 8.92 -29.27
C GLN A 25 -20.96 10.05 -28.60
N ASP A 26 -21.06 11.27 -29.14
CA ASP A 26 -20.49 12.49 -28.51
C ASP A 26 -19.07 12.33 -27.97
N ASP A 27 -18.12 11.93 -28.82
CA ASP A 27 -16.72 11.66 -28.48
C ASP A 27 -16.46 10.45 -27.53
N ASN A 28 -17.48 9.66 -27.23
CA ASN A 28 -17.39 8.45 -26.43
C ASN A 28 -17.87 7.22 -27.21
N TYR A 29 -17.57 6.03 -26.68
CA TYR A 29 -18.01 4.75 -27.22
C TYR A 29 -18.89 4.04 -26.20
N VAL A 30 -20.15 3.79 -26.56
CA VAL A 30 -21.10 3.07 -25.69
C VAL A 30 -21.29 1.65 -26.19
N ALA A 31 -21.01 0.67 -25.31
CA ALA A 31 -21.19 -0.74 -25.60
C ALA A 31 -22.50 -1.25 -25.00
N TYR A 32 -23.26 -2.03 -25.80
CA TYR A 32 -24.53 -2.63 -25.43
C TYR A 32 -24.53 -4.14 -25.66
N ALA A 33 -25.08 -4.89 -24.72
CA ALA A 33 -25.37 -6.30 -24.92
C ALA A 33 -26.53 -6.45 -25.91
N SER A 34 -26.34 -7.24 -26.96
CA SER A 34 -27.37 -7.41 -28.02
C SER A 34 -28.62 -8.10 -27.54
N SER A 35 -28.52 -8.99 -26.55
CA SER A 35 -29.65 -9.84 -26.10
C SER A 35 -30.74 -9.07 -25.36
N ASN A 36 -30.42 -7.99 -24.67
CA ASN A 36 -31.33 -7.25 -23.78
C ASN A 36 -31.15 -5.73 -23.84
N LEU A 37 -30.26 -5.22 -24.70
CA LEU A 37 -29.86 -3.81 -24.82
C LEU A 37 -29.30 -3.21 -23.52
N GLU A 38 -28.81 -4.05 -22.63
CA GLU A 38 -28.14 -3.59 -21.40
C GLU A 38 -26.86 -2.85 -21.74
N THR A 39 -26.65 -1.69 -21.12
CA THR A 39 -25.42 -0.92 -21.26
C THR A 39 -24.29 -1.62 -20.51
N ILE A 40 -23.27 -2.06 -21.24
CA ILE A 40 -22.04 -2.64 -20.70
C ILE A 40 -21.19 -1.53 -20.08
N GLY A 41 -21.04 -0.41 -20.77
CA GLY A 41 -20.32 0.76 -20.29
C GLY A 41 -20.17 1.83 -21.36
N THR A 42 -19.60 2.97 -20.92
CA THR A 42 -19.20 4.09 -21.78
C THR A 42 -17.69 4.29 -21.65
N TYR A 43 -16.98 4.45 -22.75
CA TYR A 43 -15.53 4.41 -22.83
C TYR A 43 -15.01 5.58 -23.67
N ASN A 44 -13.83 6.08 -23.31
CA ASN A 44 -13.15 7.16 -24.06
C ASN A 44 -12.43 6.66 -25.31
N SER A 45 -12.28 5.35 -25.47
CA SER A 45 -11.67 4.76 -26.67
C SER A 45 -12.44 3.57 -27.21
N LEU A 46 -12.41 3.40 -28.54
CA LEU A 46 -12.98 2.22 -29.19
C LEU A 46 -12.27 0.93 -28.76
N SER A 47 -10.98 1.00 -28.50
CA SER A 47 -10.19 -0.15 -28.01
C SER A 47 -10.73 -0.65 -26.68
N ASP A 48 -10.95 0.26 -25.71
CA ASP A 48 -11.46 -0.10 -24.37
C ASP A 48 -12.89 -0.65 -24.47
N ALA A 49 -13.72 -0.04 -25.33
CA ALA A 49 -15.08 -0.54 -25.58
C ALA A 49 -15.07 -1.98 -26.11
N LYS A 50 -14.16 -2.28 -27.05
CA LYS A 50 -14.01 -3.63 -27.64
C LYS A 50 -13.47 -4.63 -26.62
N LEU A 51 -12.44 -4.29 -25.87
CA LEU A 51 -11.84 -5.14 -24.84
C LEU A 51 -12.86 -5.42 -23.71
N SER A 52 -13.58 -4.40 -23.27
CA SER A 52 -14.62 -4.56 -22.26
C SER A 52 -15.80 -5.41 -22.76
N SER A 53 -16.13 -5.36 -24.04
CA SER A 53 -17.13 -6.24 -24.64
C SER A 53 -16.72 -7.71 -24.58
N LEU A 54 -15.44 -8.02 -24.79
CA LEU A 54 -14.91 -9.37 -24.58
C LEU A 54 -14.95 -9.77 -23.11
N GLY A 55 -14.61 -8.83 -22.20
CA GLY A 55 -14.76 -9.01 -20.76
C GLY A 55 -16.21 -9.32 -20.36
N TYR A 56 -17.20 -8.62 -20.92
CA TYR A 56 -18.62 -8.89 -20.67
C TYR A 56 -18.98 -10.32 -21.01
N LEU A 57 -18.54 -10.84 -22.15
CA LEU A 57 -18.83 -12.23 -22.53
C LEU A 57 -18.22 -13.23 -21.55
N LYS A 58 -17.00 -13.01 -21.12
CA LYS A 58 -16.35 -13.84 -20.10
C LYS A 58 -17.08 -13.76 -18.75
N HIS A 59 -17.46 -12.56 -18.31
CA HIS A 59 -18.19 -12.34 -17.07
C HIS A 59 -19.56 -13.04 -17.08
N LYS A 60 -20.29 -12.92 -18.19
CA LYS A 60 -21.60 -13.58 -18.36
C LYS A 60 -21.53 -15.10 -18.33
N HIS A 61 -20.42 -15.68 -18.77
CA HIS A 61 -20.19 -17.14 -18.76
C HIS A 61 -19.50 -17.62 -17.47
N SER A 62 -19.05 -16.71 -16.59
CA SER A 62 -18.55 -17.08 -15.28
C SER A 62 -19.70 -17.44 -14.34
N SER A 63 -19.40 -18.20 -13.29
CA SER A 63 -20.38 -18.73 -12.34
C SER A 63 -21.24 -17.63 -11.69
N ASN A 64 -22.39 -18.00 -11.13
CA ASN A 64 -23.30 -17.13 -10.36
C ASN A 64 -22.68 -16.60 -9.04
N HIS A 65 -21.38 -16.81 -8.83
CA HIS A 65 -20.66 -16.38 -7.63
C HIS A 65 -20.02 -15.02 -7.84
N LYS A 66 -20.06 -14.16 -6.81
CA LYS A 66 -19.30 -12.90 -6.78
C LYS A 66 -17.81 -13.21 -6.96
N SER A 67 -17.12 -12.44 -7.77
CA SER A 67 -15.70 -12.63 -8.10
C SER A 67 -14.88 -11.37 -7.80
N ILE A 68 -13.77 -11.55 -7.09
CA ILE A 68 -12.84 -10.46 -6.78
C ILE A 68 -11.44 -10.86 -7.21
N ALA A 69 -10.81 -10.05 -8.06
CA ALA A 69 -9.39 -10.21 -8.38
C ALA A 69 -8.51 -9.33 -7.51
N VAL A 70 -7.39 -9.87 -7.04
CA VAL A 70 -6.30 -9.13 -6.39
C VAL A 70 -5.08 -9.19 -7.29
N ILE A 71 -4.63 -8.03 -7.77
CA ILE A 71 -3.49 -7.92 -8.69
C ILE A 71 -2.22 -7.66 -7.91
N GLY A 72 -1.20 -8.48 -8.16
CA GLY A 72 0.10 -8.41 -7.49
C GLY A 72 0.16 -9.21 -6.19
N VAL A 73 1.34 -9.78 -5.93
CA VAL A 73 1.64 -10.66 -4.77
C VAL A 73 2.81 -10.15 -3.94
N GLY A 74 3.03 -8.85 -3.94
CA GLY A 74 3.83 -8.18 -2.92
C GLY A 74 3.09 -8.19 -1.57
N THR A 75 3.69 -7.64 -0.52
CA THR A 75 3.12 -7.61 0.84
C THR A 75 1.66 -7.14 0.86
N ALA A 76 1.34 -6.03 0.17
CA ALA A 76 -0.02 -5.52 0.11
C ALA A 76 -1.00 -6.52 -0.51
N GLY A 77 -0.64 -7.14 -1.64
CA GLY A 77 -1.50 -8.13 -2.31
C GLY A 77 -1.72 -9.39 -1.47
N LEU A 78 -0.67 -9.90 -0.80
CA LEU A 78 -0.78 -11.07 0.07
C LEU A 78 -1.67 -10.79 1.29
N LEU A 79 -1.55 -9.62 1.92
CA LEU A 79 -2.42 -9.19 3.01
C LEU A 79 -3.86 -8.97 2.53
N SER A 80 -4.04 -8.45 1.31
CA SER A 80 -5.36 -8.28 0.71
C SER A 80 -6.02 -9.62 0.39
N LEU A 81 -5.28 -10.57 -0.19
CA LEU A 81 -5.76 -11.94 -0.40
C LEU A 81 -6.18 -12.58 0.92
N SER A 82 -5.32 -12.49 1.95
CA SER A 82 -5.61 -13.01 3.29
C SER A 82 -6.90 -12.42 3.86
N HIS A 83 -7.11 -11.12 3.71
CA HIS A 83 -8.28 -10.42 4.20
C HIS A 83 -9.55 -10.77 3.40
N MET A 84 -9.47 -10.74 2.05
CA MET A 84 -10.61 -11.09 1.20
C MET A 84 -11.06 -12.53 1.42
N LEU A 85 -10.15 -13.48 1.50
CA LEU A 85 -10.46 -14.88 1.78
C LEU A 85 -11.18 -15.07 3.13
N ALA A 86 -10.74 -14.32 4.16
CA ALA A 86 -11.26 -14.47 5.51
C ALA A 86 -12.60 -13.75 5.77
N PHE A 87 -12.89 -12.65 5.06
CA PHE A 87 -13.97 -11.74 5.44
C PHE A 87 -15.04 -11.52 4.35
N THR A 88 -14.87 -12.06 3.16
CA THR A 88 -15.97 -12.12 2.16
C THR A 88 -16.80 -13.37 2.35
N ASP A 89 -18.01 -13.38 1.78
CA ASP A 89 -18.92 -14.51 1.83
C ASP A 89 -18.30 -15.78 1.23
N ASP A 90 -18.74 -16.95 1.69
CA ASP A 90 -18.15 -18.23 1.30
C ASP A 90 -18.31 -18.56 -0.19
N ASP A 91 -19.31 -18.01 -0.84
CA ASP A 91 -19.58 -18.14 -2.28
C ASP A 91 -18.79 -17.13 -3.14
N THR A 92 -18.03 -16.21 -2.53
CA THR A 92 -17.20 -15.25 -3.27
C THR A 92 -15.88 -15.91 -3.71
N ILE A 93 -15.59 -15.89 -5.01
CA ILE A 93 -14.32 -16.39 -5.55
C ILE A 93 -13.25 -15.29 -5.52
N ILE A 94 -12.13 -15.57 -4.87
CA ILE A 94 -10.97 -14.67 -4.77
C ILE A 94 -9.87 -15.18 -5.70
N THR A 95 -9.49 -14.35 -6.66
CA THR A 95 -8.47 -14.71 -7.66
C THR A 95 -7.22 -13.84 -7.49
N SER A 96 -6.09 -14.49 -7.25
CA SER A 96 -4.77 -13.84 -7.34
C SER A 96 -4.34 -13.72 -8.80
N ILE A 97 -3.97 -12.53 -9.27
CA ILE A 97 -3.40 -12.30 -10.59
C ILE A 97 -1.99 -11.73 -10.44
N HIS A 98 -1.00 -12.42 -10.96
CA HIS A 98 0.39 -11.94 -10.90
C HIS A 98 1.26 -12.53 -12.03
N ASP A 99 2.30 -11.78 -12.39
CA ASP A 99 3.37 -12.25 -13.25
C ASP A 99 4.46 -12.91 -12.40
N PRO A 100 4.70 -14.24 -12.55
CA PRO A 100 5.73 -14.94 -11.81
C PRO A 100 7.16 -14.42 -12.07
N SER A 101 7.39 -13.74 -13.20
CA SER A 101 8.69 -13.16 -13.56
C SER A 101 8.98 -11.83 -12.85
N THR A 102 7.96 -11.19 -12.28
CA THR A 102 8.12 -9.91 -11.56
C THR A 102 8.72 -10.17 -10.17
N PRO A 103 9.92 -9.63 -9.87
CA PRO A 103 10.56 -9.86 -8.59
C PRO A 103 9.85 -9.13 -7.45
N ILE A 104 9.87 -9.73 -6.26
CA ILE A 104 9.46 -9.08 -5.02
C ILE A 104 10.55 -8.07 -4.61
N LEU A 105 10.15 -6.87 -4.19
CA LEU A 105 11.11 -5.81 -3.82
C LEU A 105 12.01 -6.19 -2.63
N GLY A 106 11.49 -6.96 -1.67
CA GLY A 106 12.24 -7.40 -0.50
C GLY A 106 12.66 -6.25 0.42
N ILE A 107 11.78 -5.24 0.55
CA ILE A 107 11.96 -4.08 1.42
C ILE A 107 10.66 -3.87 2.20
N GLY A 108 10.75 -3.26 3.41
CA GLY A 108 9.57 -2.99 4.23
C GLY A 108 9.09 -4.25 4.97
N GLU A 109 10.01 -4.99 5.54
CA GLU A 109 9.81 -6.27 6.21
C GLU A 109 9.38 -6.12 7.69
N SER A 110 8.58 -5.10 7.97
CA SER A 110 8.11 -4.77 9.32
C SER A 110 6.59 -4.60 9.32
N THR A 111 5.93 -5.16 10.33
CA THR A 111 4.48 -5.08 10.50
C THR A 111 4.05 -4.04 11.53
N THR A 112 2.75 -3.79 11.55
CA THR A 112 2.02 -3.11 12.62
C THR A 112 1.13 -4.10 13.38
N ALA A 113 0.53 -3.67 14.47
CA ALA A 113 -0.19 -4.52 15.41
C ALA A 113 -1.39 -5.32 14.84
N HIS A 114 -1.98 -4.88 13.72
CA HIS A 114 -3.16 -5.55 13.11
C HIS A 114 -2.81 -6.66 12.11
N ILE A 115 -1.57 -6.67 11.60
CA ILE A 115 -1.16 -7.63 10.57
C ILE A 115 -1.14 -9.08 11.07
N PRO A 116 -0.68 -9.39 12.30
CA PRO A 116 -0.75 -10.76 12.80
C PRO A 116 -2.15 -11.35 12.81
N GLU A 117 -3.17 -10.55 13.20
CA GLU A 117 -4.57 -10.97 13.18
C GLU A 117 -5.08 -11.23 11.76
N ASN A 118 -4.78 -10.34 10.82
CA ASN A 118 -5.16 -10.51 9.42
C ASN A 118 -4.57 -11.80 8.84
N LEU A 119 -3.28 -12.02 9.03
CA LEU A 119 -2.63 -13.26 8.58
C LEU A 119 -3.20 -14.50 9.28
N PHE A 120 -3.46 -14.44 10.59
CA PHE A 120 -4.10 -15.55 11.30
C PHE A 120 -5.45 -15.92 10.69
N LYS A 121 -6.31 -14.95 10.42
CA LYS A 121 -7.64 -15.19 9.81
C LYS A 121 -7.54 -15.85 8.44
N GLY A 122 -6.67 -15.35 7.58
CA GLY A 122 -6.52 -15.85 6.20
C GLY A 122 -5.71 -17.14 6.08
N THR A 123 -4.62 -17.28 6.84
CA THR A 123 -3.65 -18.37 6.69
C THR A 123 -3.56 -19.31 7.89
N GLY A 124 -4.12 -18.96 9.04
CA GLY A 124 -3.87 -19.64 10.30
C GLY A 124 -2.49 -19.32 10.92
N PHE A 125 -1.86 -18.23 10.49
CA PHE A 125 -0.53 -17.81 10.97
C PHE A 125 -0.45 -17.72 12.49
N ASN A 126 0.59 -18.31 13.06
CA ASN A 126 0.92 -18.20 14.47
C ASN A 126 2.43 -17.91 14.62
N LEU A 127 2.77 -16.73 15.14
CA LEU A 127 4.17 -16.31 15.24
C LEU A 127 5.07 -17.31 15.98
N MET A 128 4.57 -17.95 17.03
CA MET A 128 5.35 -18.90 17.81
C MET A 128 5.63 -20.22 17.07
N GLN A 129 4.78 -20.57 16.10
CA GLN A 129 4.90 -21.81 15.32
C GLN A 129 5.58 -21.57 13.96
N ASP A 130 5.27 -20.45 13.33
CA ASP A 130 5.61 -20.17 11.93
C ASP A 130 6.80 -19.22 11.78
N ALA A 131 7.40 -18.74 12.90
CA ALA A 131 8.50 -17.76 12.87
C ALA A 131 9.67 -18.21 11.98
N ASN A 132 10.04 -19.49 12.05
CA ASN A 132 11.16 -20.04 11.25
C ASN A 132 10.82 -20.09 9.76
N GLU A 133 9.56 -20.42 9.40
CA GLU A 133 9.12 -20.47 8.01
C GLU A 133 9.15 -19.06 7.37
N LEU A 134 8.87 -18.02 8.16
CA LEU A 134 8.89 -16.62 7.72
C LEU A 134 10.20 -15.87 8.02
N ASP A 135 11.20 -16.53 8.61
CA ASP A 135 12.42 -15.86 9.08
C ASP A 135 12.09 -14.68 10.04
N ALA A 136 11.00 -14.83 10.80
CA ALA A 136 10.38 -13.75 11.53
C ALA A 136 10.97 -13.52 12.91
N THR A 137 10.98 -12.27 13.36
CA THR A 137 11.34 -11.87 14.71
C THR A 137 10.21 -11.05 15.35
N VAL A 138 10.10 -11.08 16.67
CA VAL A 138 9.13 -10.25 17.41
C VAL A 138 9.49 -8.77 17.23
N LYS A 139 8.47 -7.92 17.04
CA LYS A 139 8.61 -6.47 17.04
C LYS A 139 7.87 -5.87 18.23
N LEU A 140 8.61 -5.20 19.10
CA LEU A 140 8.07 -4.50 20.28
C LEU A 140 7.71 -3.04 19.97
N GLY A 141 8.20 -2.50 18.86
CA GLY A 141 7.97 -1.11 18.47
C GLY A 141 9.03 -0.59 17.50
N VAL A 142 9.16 0.72 17.49
CA VAL A 142 10.18 1.45 16.74
C VAL A 142 11.09 2.17 17.74
N LYS A 143 12.38 2.17 17.50
CA LYS A 143 13.36 2.86 18.31
C LYS A 143 14.03 3.98 17.53
N TYR A 144 13.91 5.20 18.02
CA TYR A 144 14.49 6.40 17.42
C TYR A 144 15.83 6.74 18.07
N LYS A 145 16.81 7.06 17.24
CA LYS A 145 18.13 7.51 17.70
C LYS A 145 18.61 8.69 16.87
N GLY A 146 19.06 9.75 17.55
CA GLY A 146 19.58 10.95 16.91
C GLY A 146 18.53 11.87 16.30
N PHE A 147 17.22 11.54 16.44
CA PHE A 147 16.14 12.46 16.17
C PHE A 147 16.04 13.44 17.34
N ARG A 148 16.22 14.73 17.02
CA ARG A 148 16.45 15.77 18.01
C ARG A 148 17.68 15.46 18.89
N GLU A 149 17.57 15.42 20.21
CA GLU A 149 18.71 15.34 21.13
C GLU A 149 18.84 14.02 21.89
N HIS A 150 17.88 13.10 21.76
CA HIS A 150 17.85 11.87 22.57
C HIS A 150 17.38 10.62 21.80
N GLU A 151 17.43 9.49 22.48
CA GLU A 151 16.90 8.21 22.03
C GLU A 151 15.56 7.98 22.71
N PHE A 152 14.54 7.52 21.95
CA PHE A 152 13.23 7.16 22.51
C PHE A 152 12.57 6.01 21.73
N ASP A 153 11.59 5.39 22.35
CA ASP A 153 10.89 4.22 21.83
C ASP A 153 9.43 4.56 21.52
N SER A 154 8.93 4.17 20.35
CA SER A 154 7.49 4.09 20.01
C SER A 154 7.04 2.66 20.17
N LEU A 155 6.44 2.32 21.30
CA LEU A 155 6.14 0.94 21.67
C LEU A 155 4.76 0.48 21.16
N ILE A 156 4.67 -0.78 20.79
CA ILE A 156 3.40 -1.47 20.58
C ILE A 156 2.86 -1.89 21.93
N ILE A 157 1.66 -1.38 22.27
CA ILE A 157 1.06 -1.57 23.60
C ILE A 157 0.30 -2.90 23.65
N PRO A 158 0.55 -3.77 24.66
CA PRO A 158 -0.24 -4.99 24.85
C PRO A 158 -1.76 -4.71 24.92
N PRO A 159 -2.62 -5.62 24.42
CA PRO A 159 -2.31 -7.00 24.02
C PRO A 159 -1.84 -7.16 22.55
N TYR A 160 -1.60 -6.08 21.87
CA TYR A 160 -1.18 -6.13 20.46
C TYR A 160 0.25 -6.64 20.33
N THR A 161 0.50 -7.34 19.19
CA THR A 161 1.81 -7.84 18.81
C THR A 161 2.11 -7.45 17.37
N ALA A 162 3.39 -7.31 17.06
CA ALA A 162 3.86 -7.16 15.69
C ALA A 162 5.11 -8.02 15.48
N PHE A 163 5.55 -8.13 14.25
CA PHE A 163 6.73 -8.92 13.90
C PHE A 163 7.41 -8.35 12.66
N HIS A 164 8.67 -8.71 12.48
CA HIS A 164 9.38 -8.56 11.23
C HIS A 164 9.33 -9.90 10.48
N PHE A 165 9.43 -9.86 9.16
CA PHE A 165 9.34 -11.06 8.33
C PHE A 165 10.13 -10.90 7.04
N ASN A 166 10.50 -12.01 6.44
CA ASN A 166 11.17 -12.02 5.15
C ASN A 166 10.12 -11.99 4.02
N ASN A 167 10.09 -10.92 3.24
CA ASN A 167 9.14 -10.75 2.14
C ASN A 167 9.17 -11.86 1.10
N PHE A 168 10.34 -12.44 0.85
CA PHE A 168 10.48 -13.53 -0.12
C PHE A 168 9.80 -14.82 0.38
N LYS A 169 9.86 -15.08 1.69
CA LYS A 169 9.23 -16.24 2.33
C LYS A 169 7.72 -16.07 2.53
N LEU A 170 7.24 -14.82 2.66
CA LEU A 170 5.83 -14.54 2.90
C LEU A 170 4.93 -15.03 1.76
N LYS A 171 5.36 -14.87 0.49
CA LYS A 171 4.59 -15.35 -0.67
C LYS A 171 4.37 -16.86 -0.61
N GLU A 172 5.43 -17.63 -0.45
CA GLU A 172 5.37 -19.11 -0.41
C GLU A 172 4.50 -19.59 0.75
N PHE A 173 4.69 -18.99 1.93
CA PHE A 173 3.89 -19.26 3.11
C PHE A 173 2.39 -19.02 2.87
N CYS A 174 2.03 -17.83 2.36
CA CYS A 174 0.64 -17.46 2.13
C CYS A 174 -0.03 -18.37 1.09
N PHE A 175 0.61 -18.61 -0.06
CA PHE A 175 0.03 -19.42 -1.13
C PHE A 175 -0.21 -20.85 -0.67
N LYS A 176 0.77 -21.49 -0.03
CA LYS A 176 0.64 -22.81 0.56
C LYS A 176 -0.58 -22.89 1.49
N ARG A 177 -0.78 -21.89 2.35
CA ARG A 177 -1.90 -21.85 3.30
C ARG A 177 -3.23 -21.50 2.64
N PHE A 178 -3.25 -20.64 1.63
CA PHE A 178 -4.46 -20.32 0.87
C PHE A 178 -4.98 -21.54 0.11
N GLU A 179 -4.11 -22.28 -0.60
CA GLU A 179 -4.44 -23.50 -1.31
C GLU A 179 -4.97 -24.59 -0.38
N GLN A 180 -4.43 -24.71 0.83
CA GLN A 180 -4.88 -25.69 1.81
C GLN A 180 -6.21 -25.36 2.46
N LYS A 181 -6.42 -24.08 2.81
CA LYS A 181 -7.56 -23.64 3.62
C LYS A 181 -8.77 -23.22 2.81
N TRP A 182 -8.56 -22.71 1.59
CA TRP A 182 -9.57 -22.02 0.79
C TRP A 182 -9.71 -22.61 -0.63
N GLN A 183 -9.62 -23.95 -0.76
CA GLN A 183 -9.56 -24.69 -2.05
C GLN A 183 -10.66 -24.26 -3.06
N ASP A 184 -11.90 -24.13 -2.59
CA ASP A 184 -13.04 -23.81 -3.45
C ASP A 184 -13.19 -22.29 -3.69
N LYS A 185 -12.58 -21.47 -2.84
CA LYS A 185 -12.70 -20.01 -2.83
C LYS A 185 -11.51 -19.30 -3.47
N PHE A 186 -10.32 -19.89 -3.43
CA PHE A 186 -9.07 -19.31 -3.91
C PHE A 186 -8.68 -19.81 -5.30
N LYS A 187 -8.34 -18.89 -6.21
CA LYS A 187 -7.81 -19.19 -7.54
C LYS A 187 -6.56 -18.36 -7.83
N THR A 188 -5.72 -18.88 -8.72
CA THR A 188 -4.52 -18.18 -9.21
C THR A 188 -4.55 -18.12 -10.72
N LEU A 189 -4.32 -16.92 -11.27
CA LEU A 189 -4.03 -16.66 -12.67
C LEU A 189 -2.67 -16.03 -12.83
N HIS A 190 -1.94 -16.47 -13.83
CA HIS A 190 -0.63 -15.92 -14.16
C HIS A 190 -0.74 -15.04 -15.38
N GLY A 191 -0.25 -13.79 -15.28
CA GLY A 191 -0.23 -12.85 -16.37
C GLY A 191 0.22 -11.47 -15.91
N LYS A 192 0.83 -10.75 -16.84
CA LYS A 192 1.23 -9.37 -16.63
C LYS A 192 0.09 -8.45 -17.06
N VAL A 193 -0.51 -7.79 -16.08
CA VAL A 193 -1.63 -6.88 -16.30
C VAL A 193 -1.14 -5.61 -16.97
N LYS A 194 -1.76 -5.26 -18.10
CA LYS A 194 -1.53 -4.05 -18.90
C LYS A 194 -2.41 -2.90 -18.43
N SER A 195 -3.72 -3.15 -18.28
CA SER A 195 -4.70 -2.15 -17.86
C SER A 195 -5.94 -2.77 -17.23
N LEU A 196 -6.72 -1.91 -16.57
CA LEU A 196 -8.01 -2.24 -15.97
C LEU A 196 -9.07 -1.32 -16.56
N ILE A 197 -10.19 -1.87 -16.99
CA ILE A 197 -11.28 -1.11 -17.60
C ILE A 197 -12.55 -1.30 -16.75
N ASN A 198 -13.00 -0.21 -16.11
CA ASN A 198 -14.30 -0.21 -15.41
C ASN A 198 -15.46 -0.31 -16.39
N SER A 199 -16.40 -1.17 -16.09
CA SER A 199 -17.71 -1.26 -16.74
C SER A 199 -18.83 -1.07 -15.72
N THR A 200 -20.07 -1.08 -16.14
CA THR A 200 -21.21 -0.87 -15.24
C THR A 200 -21.27 -1.93 -14.14
N ASN A 201 -21.10 -3.22 -14.47
CA ASN A 201 -21.31 -4.33 -13.56
C ASN A 201 -20.05 -5.17 -13.28
N PHE A 202 -18.93 -4.92 -13.94
CA PHE A 202 -17.69 -5.68 -13.80
C PHE A 202 -16.46 -4.82 -14.16
N VAL A 203 -15.29 -5.38 -13.94
CA VAL A 203 -13.98 -4.85 -14.38
C VAL A 203 -13.36 -5.82 -15.37
N THR A 204 -12.91 -5.31 -16.52
CA THR A 204 -12.07 -6.07 -17.44
C THR A 204 -10.62 -5.91 -17.07
N VAL A 205 -9.94 -7.02 -16.80
CA VAL A 205 -8.49 -7.09 -16.65
C VAL A 205 -7.89 -7.40 -18.02
N VAL A 206 -7.06 -6.52 -18.54
CA VAL A 206 -6.38 -6.67 -19.83
C VAL A 206 -4.93 -7.04 -19.57
N TYR A 207 -4.44 -8.10 -20.20
CA TYR A 207 -3.05 -8.55 -20.12
C TYR A 207 -2.20 -7.97 -21.26
N GLU A 208 -0.87 -8.08 -21.13
CA GLU A 208 0.08 -7.56 -22.14
C GLU A 208 -0.07 -8.22 -23.52
N ASP A 209 -0.63 -9.42 -23.60
CA ASP A 209 -0.93 -10.14 -24.84
C ASP A 209 -2.32 -9.80 -25.41
N ASP A 210 -2.99 -8.77 -24.88
CA ASP A 210 -4.36 -8.35 -25.20
C ASP A 210 -5.44 -9.40 -24.88
N SER A 211 -5.12 -10.49 -24.20
CA SER A 211 -6.12 -11.36 -23.60
C SER A 211 -6.81 -10.64 -22.44
N VAL A 212 -8.04 -11.08 -22.10
CA VAL A 212 -8.82 -10.44 -21.04
C VAL A 212 -9.40 -11.45 -20.08
N ASP A 213 -9.63 -11.05 -18.83
CA ASP A 213 -10.50 -11.66 -17.86
C ASP A 213 -11.44 -10.60 -17.27
N ALA A 214 -12.51 -11.04 -16.58
CA ALA A 214 -13.48 -10.12 -16.01
C ALA A 214 -13.91 -10.56 -14.60
N PHE A 215 -14.09 -9.58 -13.72
CA PHE A 215 -14.43 -9.79 -12.30
C PHE A 215 -15.43 -8.74 -11.84
N ASP A 216 -16.25 -9.07 -10.84
CA ASP A 216 -17.16 -8.08 -10.25
C ASP A 216 -16.41 -6.91 -9.65
N TYR A 217 -15.27 -7.18 -9.01
CA TYR A 217 -14.40 -6.17 -8.42
C TYR A 217 -12.93 -6.52 -8.59
N VAL A 218 -12.09 -5.49 -8.58
CA VAL A 218 -10.62 -5.63 -8.63
C VAL A 218 -9.98 -4.82 -7.52
N MET A 219 -9.07 -5.45 -6.79
CA MET A 219 -8.13 -4.76 -5.91
C MET A 219 -6.76 -4.68 -6.59
N ASP A 220 -6.36 -3.47 -6.96
CA ASP A 220 -5.08 -3.22 -7.64
C ASP A 220 -3.96 -2.98 -6.62
N CYS A 221 -3.14 -4.02 -6.40
CA CYS A 221 -1.90 -4.00 -5.64
C CYS A 221 -0.67 -4.11 -6.57
N GLY A 222 -0.78 -3.68 -7.82
CA GLY A 222 0.20 -3.87 -8.90
C GLY A 222 1.49 -3.04 -8.78
N GLY A 223 1.86 -2.58 -7.59
CA GLY A 223 3.09 -1.83 -7.34
C GLY A 223 2.99 -0.33 -7.68
N PHE A 224 4.12 0.32 -7.91
CA PHE A 224 4.17 1.76 -8.17
C PHE A 224 3.42 2.16 -9.45
N PRO A 225 2.68 3.30 -9.44
CA PRO A 225 2.10 3.85 -10.66
C PRO A 225 3.20 4.32 -11.61
N LYS A 226 2.92 4.25 -12.92
CA LYS A 226 3.81 4.80 -13.96
C LYS A 226 3.47 6.26 -14.29
N ASP A 227 2.22 6.65 -14.08
CA ASP A 227 1.70 8.00 -14.26
C ASP A 227 1.11 8.50 -12.94
N PHE A 228 1.42 9.73 -12.58
CA PHE A 228 1.03 10.38 -11.33
C PHE A 228 -0.06 11.44 -11.50
N THR A 229 -0.67 11.56 -12.68
CA THR A 229 -1.74 12.53 -12.96
C THR A 229 -2.91 12.40 -11.97
N GLU A 230 -3.26 11.15 -11.60
CA GLU A 230 -4.34 10.84 -10.64
C GLU A 230 -3.84 10.70 -9.20
N TYR A 231 -2.73 11.38 -8.85
CA TYR A 231 -2.15 11.34 -7.51
C TYR A 231 -1.86 12.74 -6.97
N ASN A 232 -1.97 12.88 -5.66
CA ASN A 232 -1.47 14.02 -4.91
C ASN A 232 -0.02 13.76 -4.54
N MET A 233 0.89 14.64 -4.98
CA MET A 233 2.31 14.53 -4.67
C MET A 233 2.61 15.21 -3.34
N SER A 234 3.34 14.53 -2.46
CA SER A 234 3.83 15.15 -1.23
C SER A 234 5.00 16.08 -1.51
N THR A 235 4.93 17.30 -1.00
CA THR A 235 6.02 18.28 -1.00
C THR A 235 6.71 18.41 0.35
N VAL A 236 6.24 17.65 1.33
CA VAL A 236 6.66 17.74 2.73
C VAL A 236 7.74 16.72 3.08
N ILE A 237 7.55 15.49 2.61
CA ILE A 237 8.45 14.38 2.92
C ILE A 237 9.75 14.58 2.15
N PRO A 238 10.90 14.71 2.86
CA PRO A 238 12.13 15.19 2.24
C PRO A 238 12.87 14.14 1.41
N VAL A 239 12.66 12.84 1.68
CA VAL A 239 13.43 11.75 1.07
C VAL A 239 12.81 11.25 -0.23
N ASN A 240 13.63 10.84 -1.20
CA ASN A 240 13.22 10.31 -2.50
C ASN A 240 14.08 9.13 -2.98
N HIS A 241 15.14 8.78 -2.24
CA HIS A 241 16.05 7.67 -2.51
C HIS A 241 16.25 6.80 -1.30
N CYS A 242 16.53 5.51 -1.55
CA CYS A 242 16.89 4.54 -0.53
C CYS A 242 18.06 3.67 -1.01
N LEU A 243 19.12 3.59 -0.22
CA LEU A 243 20.21 2.62 -0.37
C LEU A 243 20.02 1.49 0.61
N VAL A 244 19.80 0.26 0.13
CA VAL A 244 19.55 -0.90 0.97
C VAL A 244 20.81 -1.74 1.12
N ASN A 245 21.21 -1.97 2.38
CA ASN A 245 22.30 -2.83 2.81
C ASN A 245 21.72 -4.07 3.51
N MET A 246 22.02 -5.25 2.98
CA MET A 246 21.65 -6.52 3.61
C MET A 246 22.86 -7.08 4.33
N VAL A 247 22.76 -7.21 5.66
CA VAL A 247 23.82 -7.73 6.51
C VAL A 247 23.52 -9.20 6.80
N PRO A 248 24.40 -10.17 6.40
CA PRO A 248 24.13 -11.61 6.46
C PRO A 248 24.30 -12.22 7.87
N GLU A 249 24.08 -11.46 8.93
CA GLU A 249 24.08 -11.90 10.31
C GLU A 249 22.72 -11.70 10.95
N PRO A 250 22.28 -12.62 11.85
CA PRO A 250 21.05 -12.49 12.60
C PRO A 250 20.90 -11.13 13.30
N GLY A 251 19.69 -10.57 13.28
CA GLY A 251 19.39 -9.43 14.13
C GLY A 251 19.16 -9.88 15.59
N THR A 252 19.79 -9.20 16.54
CA THR A 252 19.77 -9.55 17.97
C THR A 252 18.87 -8.64 18.81
N TRP A 253 18.01 -7.86 18.18
CA TRP A 253 17.08 -6.91 18.85
C TRP A 253 15.63 -7.15 18.39
N ASN A 254 14.66 -6.55 19.10
CA ASN A 254 13.21 -6.79 18.91
C ASN A 254 12.43 -5.53 18.56
N TRP A 255 13.00 -4.59 17.80
CA TRP A 255 12.37 -3.35 17.34
C TRP A 255 12.84 -2.98 15.95
N THR A 256 12.12 -2.09 15.29
CA THR A 256 12.64 -1.44 14.08
C THR A 256 13.49 -0.24 14.50
N TRP A 257 14.71 -0.13 14.02
CA TRP A 257 15.53 1.07 14.22
C TRP A 257 15.11 2.17 13.27
N HIS A 258 15.08 3.41 13.77
CA HIS A 258 15.13 4.65 13.01
C HIS A 258 16.29 5.47 13.54
N VAL A 259 17.35 5.59 12.74
CA VAL A 259 18.61 6.24 13.15
C VAL A 259 18.86 7.44 12.23
N ALA A 260 18.88 8.64 12.80
CA ALA A 260 19.28 9.83 12.06
C ALA A 260 20.78 9.78 11.74
N HIS A 261 21.13 10.23 10.55
CA HIS A 261 22.49 10.44 10.06
C HIS A 261 22.63 11.86 9.52
N ARG A 262 23.84 12.26 9.17
CA ARG A 262 24.12 13.63 8.71
C ARG A 262 23.23 14.03 7.51
N ASN A 263 23.13 13.16 6.52
CA ASN A 263 22.50 13.49 5.22
C ASN A 263 21.16 12.79 4.99
N GLY A 264 20.58 12.18 6.03
CA GLY A 264 19.32 11.43 5.96
C GLY A 264 19.08 10.62 7.22
N TRP A 265 18.38 9.50 7.08
CA TRP A 265 18.17 8.57 8.18
C TRP A 265 18.07 7.12 7.69
N MET A 266 18.28 6.20 8.61
CA MET A 266 18.33 4.77 8.30
C MET A 266 17.31 3.99 9.13
N PHE A 267 16.56 3.09 8.48
CA PHE A 267 15.83 2.06 9.21
C PHE A 267 16.67 0.79 9.33
N GLY A 268 16.43 0.01 10.40
CA GLY A 268 17.05 -1.30 10.62
C GLY A 268 16.03 -2.33 11.06
N ILE A 269 15.98 -3.47 10.36
CA ILE A 269 15.04 -4.56 10.57
C ILE A 269 15.81 -5.83 10.89
N PRO A 270 15.58 -6.47 12.07
CA PRO A 270 16.20 -7.73 12.43
C PRO A 270 15.37 -8.89 11.89
N LEU A 271 16.01 -9.85 11.22
CA LEU A 271 15.45 -11.15 10.91
C LEU A 271 16.28 -12.24 11.58
N GLN A 272 15.78 -13.48 11.59
CA GLN A 272 16.51 -14.60 12.23
C GLN A 272 17.83 -14.92 11.52
N THR A 273 17.91 -14.72 10.21
CA THR A 273 19.07 -15.09 9.39
C THR A 273 19.88 -13.90 8.87
N ARG A 274 19.30 -12.68 8.89
CA ARG A 274 19.93 -11.47 8.36
C ARG A 274 19.36 -10.21 8.99
N GLN A 275 19.97 -9.08 8.65
CA GLN A 275 19.45 -7.75 8.95
C GLN A 275 19.19 -7.00 7.64
N GLY A 276 18.09 -6.25 7.57
CA GLY A 276 17.80 -5.33 6.48
C GLY A 276 17.97 -3.88 6.93
N TRP A 277 18.86 -3.13 6.29
CA TRP A 277 19.08 -1.73 6.58
C TRP A 277 18.82 -0.90 5.33
N GLY A 278 18.02 0.17 5.46
CA GLY A 278 17.76 1.08 4.36
C GLY A 278 18.06 2.52 4.76
N TYR A 279 18.94 3.16 4.01
CA TYR A 279 19.31 4.56 4.17
C TYR A 279 18.49 5.44 3.24
N LEU A 280 17.75 6.37 3.81
CA LEU A 280 16.87 7.29 3.09
C LEU A 280 17.49 8.68 3.02
N TYR A 281 17.54 9.25 1.83
CA TYR A 281 18.10 10.58 1.57
C TYR A 281 17.36 11.27 0.41
N ASN A 282 17.73 12.52 0.13
CA ASN A 282 17.23 13.27 -1.02
C ASN A 282 18.41 13.57 -1.96
N ASP A 283 18.36 13.06 -3.18
CA ASP A 283 19.43 13.21 -4.18
C ASP A 283 19.59 14.63 -4.73
N GLU A 284 18.59 15.50 -4.53
CA GLU A 284 18.68 16.93 -4.84
C GLU A 284 19.52 17.71 -3.79
N ILE A 285 19.74 17.12 -2.59
CA ILE A 285 20.44 17.74 -1.46
C ILE A 285 21.75 17.01 -1.15
N THR A 286 21.73 15.69 -1.25
CA THR A 286 22.80 14.79 -0.79
C THR A 286 23.29 13.94 -1.94
N SER A 287 24.61 13.93 -2.18
CA SER A 287 25.19 13.01 -3.16
C SER A 287 25.07 11.55 -2.71
N LYS A 288 25.06 10.62 -3.67
CA LYS A 288 25.08 9.19 -3.37
C LYS A 288 26.36 8.81 -2.58
N GLU A 289 27.46 9.44 -2.90
CA GLU A 289 28.76 9.25 -2.24
C GLU A 289 28.70 9.64 -0.76
N ASP A 290 28.08 10.78 -0.42
CA ASP A 290 27.87 11.21 0.96
C ASP A 290 26.93 10.25 1.71
N ALA A 291 25.85 9.79 1.06
CA ALA A 291 24.95 8.79 1.64
C ALA A 291 25.68 7.45 1.89
N MET A 292 26.53 7.02 0.97
CA MET A 292 27.36 5.81 1.14
C MET A 292 28.39 5.99 2.26
N GLN A 293 28.93 7.18 2.44
CA GLN A 293 29.85 7.48 3.55
C GLN A 293 29.14 7.36 4.91
N ASP A 294 27.93 7.92 5.07
CA ASP A 294 27.12 7.76 6.28
C ASP A 294 26.83 6.28 6.61
N ILE A 295 26.55 5.46 5.57
CA ILE A 295 26.35 4.01 5.74
C ILE A 295 27.65 3.34 6.18
N ALA A 296 28.76 3.65 5.54
CA ALA A 296 30.08 3.09 5.85
C ALA A 296 30.51 3.40 7.30
N GLU A 297 30.29 4.61 7.76
CA GLU A 297 30.54 5.02 9.15
C GLU A 297 29.68 4.20 10.14
N ARG A 298 28.38 3.98 9.83
CA ARG A 298 27.48 3.19 10.66
C ARG A 298 27.95 1.75 10.85
N PHE A 299 28.51 1.14 9.80
CA PHE A 299 28.99 -0.26 9.81
C PHE A 299 30.49 -0.40 10.05
N ASN A 300 31.18 0.69 10.37
CA ASN A 300 32.63 0.73 10.59
C ASN A 300 33.40 0.06 9.43
N THR A 301 33.05 0.47 8.20
CA THR A 301 33.63 -0.05 6.95
C THR A 301 33.95 1.10 6.00
N THR A 302 34.25 0.79 4.75
CA THR A 302 34.50 1.78 3.68
C THR A 302 33.43 1.66 2.58
N PRO A 303 33.11 2.76 1.86
CA PRO A 303 32.05 2.74 0.83
C PRO A 303 32.23 1.68 -0.27
N ASP A 304 33.47 1.39 -0.66
CA ASP A 304 33.82 0.41 -1.69
C ASP A 304 33.51 -1.04 -1.28
N LYS A 305 33.34 -1.33 0.01
CA LYS A 305 32.98 -2.65 0.54
C LYS A 305 31.48 -2.86 0.68
N LEU A 306 30.68 -1.83 0.50
CA LEU A 306 29.23 -1.91 0.61
C LEU A 306 28.61 -2.55 -0.65
N GLN A 307 27.68 -3.48 -0.45
CA GLN A 307 26.89 -4.10 -1.53
C GLN A 307 25.47 -3.56 -1.46
N LEU A 308 25.26 -2.38 -2.03
CA LEU A 308 24.02 -1.64 -1.93
C LEU A 308 23.09 -1.92 -3.12
N ARG A 309 21.78 -2.00 -2.84
CA ARG A 309 20.72 -1.87 -3.85
C ARG A 309 20.11 -0.49 -3.72
N GLU A 310 19.87 0.17 -4.84
CA GLU A 310 19.32 1.51 -4.90
C GLU A 310 17.88 1.50 -5.35
N PHE A 311 17.07 2.34 -4.72
CA PHE A 311 15.67 2.53 -5.05
C PHE A 311 15.34 4.01 -5.07
N THR A 312 14.73 4.45 -6.16
CA THR A 312 14.16 5.79 -6.31
C THR A 312 12.66 5.70 -6.16
N PHE A 313 12.04 6.67 -5.50
CA PHE A 313 10.59 6.66 -5.30
C PHE A 313 10.01 8.07 -5.27
N ASN A 314 8.76 8.16 -5.72
CA ASN A 314 7.91 9.32 -5.51
C ASN A 314 7.14 9.20 -4.19
N ARG A 315 6.76 10.32 -3.60
CA ARG A 315 5.95 10.44 -2.39
C ARG A 315 4.59 10.94 -2.80
N TYR A 316 3.55 10.10 -2.64
CA TYR A 316 2.22 10.37 -3.19
C TYR A 316 1.14 9.55 -2.50
N TYR A 317 -0.11 9.97 -2.75
CA TYR A 317 -1.31 9.16 -2.51
C TYR A 317 -2.36 9.41 -3.60
N ALA A 318 -3.21 8.42 -3.86
CA ALA A 318 -4.21 8.50 -4.91
C ALA A 318 -5.25 9.60 -4.64
N LYS A 319 -5.65 10.37 -5.66
CA LYS A 319 -6.78 11.32 -5.58
C LYS A 319 -8.09 10.60 -5.32
N SER A 320 -8.23 9.38 -5.84
CA SER A 320 -9.34 8.47 -5.54
C SER A 320 -8.79 7.06 -5.33
N PHE A 321 -9.19 6.42 -4.24
CA PHE A 321 -8.77 5.06 -3.90
C PHE A 321 -9.74 4.02 -4.48
N LEU A 322 -11.04 4.29 -4.47
CA LEU A 322 -12.09 3.45 -5.02
C LEU A 322 -12.80 4.15 -6.18
N GLU A 323 -12.57 3.68 -7.39
CA GLU A 323 -13.17 4.18 -8.62
C GLU A 323 -13.99 3.09 -9.31
N GLY A 324 -15.31 3.31 -9.46
CA GLY A 324 -16.20 2.28 -9.98
C GLY A 324 -16.10 1.03 -9.11
N ARG A 325 -15.50 -0.01 -9.67
CA ARG A 325 -15.33 -1.34 -9.06
C ARG A 325 -13.86 -1.71 -8.82
N ILE A 326 -12.94 -0.73 -8.96
CA ILE A 326 -11.51 -0.90 -8.73
C ILE A 326 -11.11 -0.16 -7.48
N ILE A 327 -10.50 -0.86 -6.53
CA ILE A 327 -9.85 -0.25 -5.36
C ILE A 327 -8.34 -0.40 -5.46
N LYS A 328 -7.60 0.70 -5.26
CA LYS A 328 -6.14 0.74 -5.22
C LYS A 328 -5.67 0.42 -3.81
N ASN A 329 -4.65 -0.45 -3.67
CA ASN A 329 -3.99 -0.75 -2.40
C ASN A 329 -2.47 -0.86 -2.57
N GLY A 330 -1.73 -0.89 -1.46
CA GLY A 330 -0.28 -0.94 -1.51
C GLY A 330 0.35 0.29 -2.15
N ASN A 331 1.49 0.10 -2.79
CA ASN A 331 2.19 1.17 -3.49
C ASN A 331 1.39 1.73 -4.70
N ARG A 332 0.38 1.03 -5.18
CA ARG A 332 -0.56 1.57 -6.17
C ARG A 332 -1.41 2.70 -5.61
N ALA A 333 -1.65 2.70 -4.31
CA ALA A 333 -2.55 3.65 -3.65
C ALA A 333 -1.81 4.80 -2.96
N LEU A 334 -0.74 4.49 -2.21
CA LEU A 334 0.00 5.43 -1.40
C LEU A 334 1.43 4.95 -1.20
N PHE A 335 2.37 5.87 -1.30
CA PHE A 335 3.74 5.68 -0.84
C PHE A 335 4.33 7.00 -0.35
N PHE A 336 4.87 6.99 0.86
CA PHE A 336 5.61 8.12 1.42
C PHE A 336 7.04 7.68 1.74
N GLU A 337 7.24 7.14 2.92
CA GLU A 337 8.51 6.61 3.42
C GLU A 337 8.23 5.56 4.53
N PRO A 338 9.19 4.74 4.92
CA PRO A 338 8.96 3.65 5.88
C PRO A 338 8.89 4.09 7.36
N MET A 339 8.79 5.38 7.67
CA MET A 339 8.68 5.84 9.07
C MET A 339 7.49 5.18 9.78
N GLU A 340 7.69 4.65 10.99
CA GLU A 340 6.72 3.91 11.80
C GLU A 340 6.15 2.64 11.13
N ALA A 341 6.67 2.21 9.97
CA ALA A 341 6.19 1.04 9.24
C ALA A 341 4.68 1.08 8.91
N LEU A 342 4.13 2.26 8.63
CA LEU A 342 2.70 2.53 8.48
C LEU A 342 2.05 1.87 7.25
N SER A 343 2.84 1.45 6.28
CA SER A 343 2.33 0.84 5.05
C SER A 343 1.43 -0.37 5.33
N GLY A 344 1.82 -1.25 6.25
CA GLY A 344 1.03 -2.43 6.61
C GLY A 344 -0.33 -2.06 7.21
N TYR A 345 -0.38 -1.04 8.08
CA TYR A 345 -1.63 -0.55 8.64
C TYR A 345 -2.53 0.06 7.57
N PHE A 346 -1.96 0.82 6.64
CA PHE A 346 -2.70 1.37 5.51
C PHE A 346 -3.33 0.26 4.65
N TYR A 347 -2.58 -0.79 4.33
CA TYR A 347 -3.11 -1.92 3.55
C TYR A 347 -4.30 -2.58 4.24
N ASP A 348 -4.23 -2.76 5.55
CA ASP A 348 -5.33 -3.30 6.35
C ASP A 348 -6.55 -2.37 6.35
N GLN A 349 -6.39 -1.06 6.48
CA GLN A 349 -7.50 -0.11 6.42
C GLN A 349 -8.21 -0.12 5.06
N VAL A 350 -7.46 -0.13 3.95
CA VAL A 350 -8.04 -0.28 2.60
C VAL A 350 -8.87 -1.55 2.51
N ASN A 351 -8.34 -2.67 3.01
CA ASN A 351 -9.04 -3.95 3.01
C ASN A 351 -10.34 -3.88 3.82
N ARG A 352 -10.33 -3.31 5.02
CA ARG A 352 -11.51 -3.17 5.90
C ARG A 352 -12.57 -2.30 5.27
N TYR A 353 -12.22 -1.12 4.75
CA TYR A 353 -13.18 -0.23 4.10
C TYR A 353 -13.74 -0.84 2.82
N PHE A 354 -12.96 -1.61 2.09
CA PHE A 354 -13.45 -2.31 0.92
C PHE A 354 -14.46 -3.40 1.29
N ILE A 355 -14.24 -4.17 2.35
CA ILE A 355 -15.22 -5.13 2.87
C ILE A 355 -16.51 -4.41 3.30
N SER A 356 -16.41 -3.30 4.04
CA SER A 356 -17.59 -2.52 4.43
C SER A 356 -18.34 -1.95 3.21
N PHE A 357 -17.62 -1.57 2.15
CA PHE A 357 -18.26 -1.19 0.87
C PHE A 357 -18.96 -2.38 0.20
N LEU A 358 -18.34 -3.55 0.15
CA LEU A 358 -18.94 -4.76 -0.44
C LEU A 358 -20.20 -5.25 0.29
N ARG A 359 -20.35 -4.86 1.57
CA ARG A 359 -21.51 -5.17 2.44
C ARG A 359 -22.53 -4.04 2.51
N ASP A 360 -22.40 -3.00 1.66
CA ASP A 360 -23.23 -1.81 1.67
C ASP A 360 -23.26 -1.04 3.01
N GLU A 361 -22.26 -1.25 3.88
CA GLU A 361 -22.08 -0.53 5.16
C GLU A 361 -21.46 0.84 4.93
N MET A 362 -20.72 1.02 3.83
CA MET A 362 -20.08 2.28 3.43
C MET A 362 -20.34 2.58 1.96
N THR A 363 -20.56 3.84 1.65
CA THR A 363 -20.59 4.33 0.27
C THR A 363 -19.17 4.52 -0.28
N LYS A 364 -19.03 4.52 -1.60
CA LYS A 364 -17.76 4.85 -2.28
C LYS A 364 -17.18 6.19 -1.83
N TYR A 365 -18.05 7.20 -1.61
CA TYR A 365 -17.63 8.50 -1.11
C TYR A 365 -17.00 8.39 0.30
N GLN A 366 -17.63 7.66 1.20
CA GLN A 366 -17.10 7.47 2.58
C GLN A 366 -15.74 6.73 2.56
N VAL A 367 -15.62 5.66 1.75
CA VAL A 367 -14.33 4.96 1.60
C VAL A 367 -13.23 5.92 1.14
N ASN A 368 -13.48 6.69 0.08
CA ASN A 368 -12.51 7.65 -0.44
C ASN A 368 -12.19 8.75 0.58
N SER A 369 -13.20 9.31 1.25
CA SER A 369 -13.01 10.36 2.26
C SER A 369 -12.13 9.88 3.42
N HIS A 370 -12.39 8.69 3.96
CA HIS A 370 -11.59 8.15 5.07
C HIS A 370 -10.15 7.82 4.66
N LEU A 371 -9.94 7.27 3.46
CA LEU A 371 -8.59 6.97 3.00
C LEU A 371 -7.81 8.25 2.64
N GLN A 372 -8.47 9.30 2.16
CA GLN A 372 -7.86 10.62 1.97
C GLN A 372 -7.43 11.24 3.31
N GLU A 373 -8.33 11.22 4.29
CA GLU A 373 -8.04 11.70 5.65
C GLU A 373 -6.87 10.93 6.27
N TYR A 374 -6.86 9.60 6.10
CA TYR A 374 -5.75 8.75 6.52
C TYR A 374 -4.42 9.18 5.90
N ALA A 375 -4.37 9.34 4.57
CA ALA A 375 -3.15 9.72 3.87
C ALA A 375 -2.62 11.08 4.36
N GLN A 376 -3.48 12.07 4.51
CA GLN A 376 -3.13 13.39 5.03
C GLN A 376 -2.65 13.35 6.48
N CYS A 377 -3.26 12.49 7.30
CA CYS A 377 -2.82 12.30 8.69
C CYS A 377 -1.43 11.68 8.77
N VAL A 378 -1.14 10.64 7.95
CA VAL A 378 0.18 10.01 7.89
C VAL A 378 1.24 11.01 7.42
N GLU A 379 0.97 11.76 6.35
CA GLU A 379 1.89 12.79 5.86
C GLU A 379 2.21 13.81 6.93
N SER A 380 1.18 14.28 7.65
CA SER A 380 1.33 15.26 8.72
C SER A 380 2.05 14.70 9.94
N PHE A 381 1.86 13.42 10.26
CA PHE A 381 2.61 12.76 11.34
C PHE A 381 4.11 12.64 10.99
N ILE A 382 4.43 12.26 9.76
CA ILE A 382 5.83 12.23 9.29
C ILE A 382 6.43 13.64 9.37
N ALA A 383 5.71 14.67 8.91
CA ALA A 383 6.13 16.07 9.07
C ALA A 383 6.37 16.44 10.54
N TYR A 384 5.49 15.97 11.43
CA TYR A 384 5.63 16.23 12.86
C TYR A 384 6.93 15.65 13.45
N VAL A 385 7.34 14.48 12.99
CA VAL A 385 8.64 13.91 13.39
C VAL A 385 9.79 14.74 12.83
N TYR A 386 9.77 15.11 11.55
CA TYR A 386 10.82 15.92 10.93
C TYR A 386 10.95 17.32 11.50
N GLN A 387 9.85 17.91 11.99
CA GLN A 387 9.89 19.22 12.64
C GLN A 387 10.90 19.28 13.80
N GLY A 388 11.12 18.16 14.49
CA GLY A 388 12.12 18.06 15.56
C GLY A 388 13.56 18.16 15.07
N GLY A 389 13.82 17.79 13.84
CA GLY A 389 15.18 17.70 13.30
C GLY A 389 15.97 16.53 13.88
N SER A 390 17.27 16.69 13.90
CA SER A 390 18.19 15.67 14.42
C SER A 390 19.34 16.30 15.21
N THR A 391 20.24 15.45 15.71
CA THR A 391 21.50 15.88 16.32
C THR A 391 22.50 16.49 15.32
N TYR A 392 22.18 16.43 14.02
CA TYR A 392 23.03 16.93 12.94
C TYR A 392 22.55 18.29 12.44
N ASP A 393 23.44 19.29 12.38
CA ASP A 393 23.20 20.60 11.76
C ASP A 393 23.59 20.56 10.27
N SER A 394 22.83 19.80 9.46
CA SER A 394 23.07 19.64 8.03
C SER A 394 22.01 20.34 7.19
N GLU A 395 22.29 20.52 5.90
CA GLU A 395 21.34 21.09 4.95
C GLU A 395 20.08 20.24 4.82
N PHE A 396 20.23 18.90 4.74
CA PHE A 396 19.09 17.97 4.71
C PHE A 396 18.13 18.22 5.87
N TRP A 397 18.61 18.25 7.10
CA TRP A 397 17.75 18.43 8.27
C TRP A 397 17.15 19.83 8.37
N LYS A 398 17.85 20.88 7.94
CA LYS A 398 17.31 22.25 7.88
C LYS A 398 16.14 22.35 6.90
N ILE A 399 16.28 21.78 5.71
CA ILE A 399 15.22 21.75 4.70
C ILE A 399 14.03 20.93 5.20
N ALA A 400 14.29 19.72 5.73
CA ALA A 400 13.25 18.85 6.27
C ALA A 400 12.45 19.53 7.39
N GLN A 401 13.11 20.17 8.34
CA GLN A 401 12.45 20.92 9.42
C GLN A 401 11.63 22.10 8.90
N ASN A 402 12.15 22.87 7.97
CA ASN A 402 11.45 24.04 7.42
C ASN A 402 10.18 23.62 6.66
N ASN A 403 10.27 22.61 5.81
CA ASN A 403 9.12 22.07 5.08
C ASN A 403 8.05 21.53 6.04
N ALA A 404 8.47 20.78 7.04
CA ALA A 404 7.60 20.25 8.08
C ALA A 404 6.88 21.35 8.86
N LYS A 405 7.61 22.38 9.35
CA LYS A 405 7.04 23.52 10.07
C LYS A 405 6.02 24.29 9.22
N GLN A 406 6.31 24.53 7.95
CA GLN A 406 5.39 25.19 7.03
C GLN A 406 4.11 24.37 6.80
N HIS A 407 4.24 23.06 6.56
CA HIS A 407 3.09 22.19 6.39
C HIS A 407 2.19 22.17 7.63
N LEU A 408 2.76 21.94 8.80
CA LEU A 408 2.01 21.88 10.05
C LEU A 408 1.34 23.21 10.41
N LYS A 409 1.99 24.35 10.13
CA LYS A 409 1.41 25.69 10.33
C LYS A 409 0.19 25.93 9.45
N ASN A 410 0.22 25.44 8.21
CA ASN A 410 -0.83 25.65 7.22
C ASN A 410 -1.94 24.59 7.28
N ASN A 411 -1.76 23.51 8.07
CA ASN A 411 -2.71 22.43 8.19
C ASN A 411 -3.64 22.65 9.41
N ASN A 412 -4.80 23.22 9.18
CA ASN A 412 -5.79 23.49 10.22
C ASN A 412 -6.27 22.24 10.95
N TYR A 413 -6.36 21.09 10.26
CA TYR A 413 -6.77 19.82 10.84
C TYR A 413 -5.77 19.34 11.89
N ILE A 414 -4.48 19.36 11.58
CA ILE A 414 -3.43 18.99 12.53
C ILE A 414 -3.34 19.97 13.68
N SER A 415 -3.45 21.26 13.41
CA SER A 415 -3.49 22.28 14.46
C SER A 415 -4.65 22.05 15.41
N HIS A 416 -5.82 21.63 14.90
CA HIS A 416 -6.98 21.28 15.72
C HIS A 416 -6.73 20.04 16.58
N ILE A 417 -6.18 18.95 16.01
CA ILE A 417 -5.80 17.74 16.75
C ILE A 417 -4.82 18.08 17.88
N MET A 418 -3.75 18.82 17.56
CA MET A 418 -2.71 19.20 18.52
C MET A 418 -3.28 20.05 19.67
N ASN A 419 -4.13 21.04 19.34
CA ASN A 419 -4.78 21.89 20.34
C ASN A 419 -5.72 21.08 21.25
N ASN A 420 -6.52 20.17 20.67
CA ASN A 420 -7.39 19.30 21.44
C ASN A 420 -6.59 18.37 22.36
N MET A 421 -5.50 17.82 21.86
CA MET A 421 -4.59 16.96 22.60
C MET A 421 -4.00 17.67 23.83
N ARG A 422 -3.51 18.90 23.64
CA ARG A 422 -2.88 19.71 24.69
C ARG A 422 -3.88 20.20 25.75
N ASN A 423 -5.08 20.55 25.33
CA ASN A 423 -6.09 21.21 26.18
C ASN A 423 -7.14 20.25 26.78
N THR A 424 -7.23 19.00 26.34
CA THR A 424 -8.24 18.05 26.82
C THR A 424 -7.62 16.95 27.67
N PRO A 425 -7.95 16.79 28.94
CA PRO A 425 -7.49 15.68 29.76
C PRO A 425 -7.85 14.32 29.16
N VAL A 426 -6.95 13.34 29.24
CA VAL A 426 -7.14 11.97 28.71
C VAL A 426 -8.46 11.35 29.15
N SER A 427 -8.87 11.59 30.38
CA SER A 427 -10.11 11.07 30.98
C SER A 427 -11.42 11.64 30.39
N LYS A 428 -11.35 12.71 29.60
CA LYS A 428 -12.53 13.41 29.03
C LYS A 428 -12.68 13.25 27.52
N ARG A 429 -11.87 12.39 26.88
CA ARG A 429 -11.88 12.27 25.42
C ARG A 429 -12.87 11.22 24.97
N SER A 430 -13.72 11.59 24.03
CA SER A 430 -14.56 10.63 23.33
C SER A 430 -13.70 9.77 22.40
N ASN A 431 -14.04 8.49 22.29
CA ASN A 431 -13.43 7.55 21.32
C ASN A 431 -13.67 7.91 19.84
N GLY A 432 -14.05 9.15 19.53
CA GLY A 432 -14.44 9.62 18.22
C GLY A 432 -13.31 9.77 17.18
N TYR A 433 -12.06 9.51 17.54
CA TYR A 433 -10.91 9.59 16.61
C TYR A 433 -10.43 8.21 16.15
N VAL A 434 -11.37 7.33 15.86
CA VAL A 434 -11.08 5.92 15.51
C VAL A 434 -10.43 5.74 14.12
N PHE A 435 -10.33 6.78 13.30
CA PHE A 435 -9.90 6.69 11.91
C PHE A 435 -8.47 7.16 11.64
N ILE A 436 -7.76 7.62 12.66
CA ILE A 436 -6.39 8.12 12.52
C ILE A 436 -5.44 7.00 12.97
N PRO A 437 -4.36 6.67 12.20
CA PRO A 437 -3.42 5.60 12.56
C PRO A 437 -2.72 5.87 13.89
N PHE A 438 -2.72 7.11 14.34
CA PHE A 438 -2.12 7.55 15.58
C PHE A 438 -3.20 8.00 16.55
N GLN A 439 -3.34 7.24 17.64
CA GLN A 439 -4.17 7.64 18.75
C GLN A 439 -3.52 8.81 19.51
N ASP A 440 -4.32 9.52 20.29
CA ASP A 440 -3.84 10.60 21.15
C ASP A 440 -2.59 10.26 21.97
N ILE A 441 -2.51 9.03 22.48
CA ILE A 441 -1.34 8.57 23.24
C ILE A 441 -0.06 8.58 22.39
N ASN A 442 -0.15 8.26 21.10
CA ASN A 442 1.00 8.32 20.19
C ASN A 442 1.49 9.75 20.00
N TRP A 443 0.57 10.68 19.67
CA TRP A 443 0.91 12.10 19.50
C TRP A 443 1.56 12.69 20.75
N ARG A 444 1.01 12.41 21.95
CA ARG A 444 1.58 12.87 23.22
C ARG A 444 2.96 12.29 23.50
N HIS A 445 3.15 11.04 23.15
CA HIS A 445 4.42 10.38 23.31
C HIS A 445 5.50 11.06 22.43
N PHE A 446 5.18 11.33 21.16
CA PHE A 446 6.07 12.07 20.26
C PHE A 446 6.25 13.52 20.68
N ASP A 447 5.18 14.23 21.08
CA ASP A 447 5.24 15.61 21.58
C ASP A 447 6.20 15.74 22.75
N LYS A 448 6.12 14.82 23.71
CA LYS A 448 7.03 14.76 24.87
C LYS A 448 8.46 14.46 24.45
N ASN A 449 8.68 13.43 23.64
CA ASN A 449 10.02 12.95 23.30
C ASN A 449 10.74 13.83 22.26
N LEU A 450 10.02 14.53 21.42
CA LEU A 450 10.56 15.53 20.52
C LEU A 450 10.63 16.94 21.15
N GLY A 451 10.19 17.09 22.43
CA GLY A 451 10.35 18.31 23.22
C GLY A 451 9.50 19.49 22.77
N TYR A 452 8.33 19.24 22.13
CA TYR A 452 7.46 20.32 21.67
C TYR A 452 6.60 20.93 22.77
N ASN A 453 6.41 20.23 23.90
CA ASN A 453 5.71 20.77 25.08
C ASN A 453 6.53 21.81 25.86
N GLU A 454 7.78 22.01 25.48
CA GLU A 454 8.66 23.00 26.08
C GLU A 454 8.72 24.30 25.25
N LEU A 455 7.94 24.34 24.16
CA LEU A 455 7.74 25.49 23.28
C LEU A 455 6.31 26.03 23.52
#